data_831487ee3cbc78ab54bbda9c7388759b
#
_entry.id   831487ee3cbc78ab54bbda9c7388759b
#
_cell.length_a   1.000
_cell.length_b   1.000
_cell.length_c   1.000
_cell.angle_alpha   90.00
_cell.angle_beta   90.00
_cell.angle_gamma   90.00
#
_symmetry.space_group_name_H-M   'P 1'
#
loop_
_entity.id
_entity.type
_entity.pdbx_description
1 polymer ?
#
loop_
_entity_poly.entity_id
_entity_poly.type
_entity_poly.pdbx_seq_one_letter_code
_entity_poly.pdbx_strand_id
1 'polypeptide(L)'
;KGKTAILIDDMIDTGGTICSGANLLKKEGAKRIFACASHAVFSPPSYERLSSKDLFEQVIVTNSIPVIDNYDFPQLKVLSVANMLGEAIWRIHEESSVSSMFR
;
A
#
# COMPACT_ATOMS: atom_id res chain seq x y z
N LYS A 1 4.40 12.41 18.47
CA LYS A 1 3.87 13.74 18.16
C LYS A 1 4.72 14.43 17.12
N GLY A 2 4.07 15.04 16.13
CA GLY A 2 4.76 15.77 15.07
C GLY A 2 5.57 14.90 14.13
N LYS A 3 5.54 13.60 14.27
CA LYS A 3 6.31 12.67 13.45
C LYS A 3 5.50 12.13 12.30
N THR A 4 6.21 11.63 11.30
CA THR A 4 5.62 10.90 10.19
C THR A 4 5.42 9.45 10.62
N ALA A 5 4.22 8.94 10.40
CA ALA A 5 3.89 7.55 10.70
C ALA A 5 3.66 6.78 9.41
N ILE A 6 4.11 5.54 9.37
CA ILE A 6 3.92 4.66 8.22
C ILE A 6 3.23 3.39 8.72
N LEU A 7 2.06 3.12 8.16
CA LEU A 7 1.32 1.89 8.42
C LEU A 7 1.61 0.91 7.30
N ILE A 8 2.03 -0.30 7.66
CA ILE A 8 2.38 -1.33 6.68
C ILE A 8 1.53 -2.56 6.93
N ASP A 9 0.92 -3.07 5.87
CA ASP A 9 0.13 -4.30 5.94
C ASP A 9 0.34 -5.09 4.65
N ASP A 10 -0.09 -6.35 4.65
CA ASP A 10 0.00 -7.17 3.44
C ASP A 10 -1.09 -6.79 2.44
N MET A 11 -2.27 -6.42 2.92
CA MET A 11 -3.38 -6.04 2.03
C MET A 11 -4.22 -4.92 2.63
N ILE A 12 -4.87 -4.17 1.76
CA ILE A 12 -5.94 -3.25 2.12
C ILE A 12 -7.20 -3.73 1.41
N ASP A 13 -8.18 -4.16 2.19
CA ASP A 13 -9.46 -4.62 1.63
C ASP A 13 -10.51 -3.52 1.77
N THR A 14 -11.27 -3.51 2.86
CA THR A 14 -12.27 -2.46 3.09
C THR A 14 -11.67 -1.16 3.60
N GLY A 15 -10.45 -1.22 4.10
CA GLY A 15 -9.76 -0.06 4.66
C GLY A 15 -10.10 0.23 6.12
N GLY A 16 -10.96 -0.59 6.74
CA GLY A 16 -11.41 -0.33 8.10
C GLY A 16 -10.29 -0.36 9.12
N THR A 17 -9.48 -1.42 9.08
CA THR A 17 -8.39 -1.60 10.04
C THR A 17 -7.34 -0.50 9.90
N ILE A 18 -6.92 -0.23 8.66
CA ILE A 18 -5.86 0.75 8.43
C ILE A 18 -6.33 2.17 8.74
N CYS A 19 -7.59 2.48 8.46
CA CYS A 19 -8.15 3.79 8.80
C CYS A 19 -8.31 3.96 10.30
N SER A 20 -8.69 2.90 11.02
CA SER A 20 -8.75 2.95 12.48
C SER A 20 -7.37 3.22 13.08
N GLY A 21 -6.34 2.54 12.56
CA GLY A 21 -4.96 2.80 12.98
C GLY A 21 -4.52 4.23 12.68
N ALA A 22 -4.86 4.73 11.50
CA ALA A 22 -4.50 6.09 11.11
C ALA A 22 -5.19 7.13 11.99
N ASN A 23 -6.47 6.94 12.30
CA ASN A 23 -7.19 7.85 13.17
C ASN A 23 -6.58 7.87 14.57
N LEU A 24 -6.18 6.73 15.07
CA LEU A 24 -5.51 6.65 16.37
C LEU A 24 -4.19 7.42 16.35
N LEU A 25 -3.39 7.26 15.30
CA LEU A 25 -2.12 7.98 15.17
C LEU A 25 -2.34 9.48 15.06
N LYS A 26 -3.35 9.93 14.35
CA LYS A 26 -3.70 11.35 14.29
C LYS A 26 -4.05 11.88 15.67
N LYS A 27 -4.85 11.13 16.41
CA LYS A 27 -5.23 11.51 17.76
C LYS A 27 -4.01 11.61 18.68
N GLU A 28 -3.01 10.77 18.47
CA GLU A 28 -1.76 10.77 19.23
C GLU A 28 -0.76 11.81 18.73
N GLY A 29 -1.12 12.59 17.73
CA GLY A 29 -0.33 13.72 17.27
C GLY A 29 0.60 13.47 16.10
N ALA A 30 0.39 12.39 15.34
CA ALA A 30 1.17 12.18 14.12
C ALA A 30 0.89 13.30 13.12
N LYS A 31 1.94 13.85 12.53
CA LYS A 31 1.81 14.95 11.59
C LYS A 31 1.41 14.50 10.21
N ARG A 32 2.03 13.43 9.73
CA ARG A 32 1.73 12.84 8.42
C ARG A 32 1.63 11.33 8.56
N ILE A 33 0.70 10.74 7.84
CA ILE A 33 0.48 9.29 7.87
C ILE A 33 0.52 8.75 6.45
N PHE A 34 1.34 7.72 6.24
CA PHE A 34 1.43 6.99 4.99
C PHE A 34 0.93 5.57 5.23
N ALA A 35 0.24 5.01 4.26
CA ALA A 35 -0.17 3.62 4.28
C ALA A 35 0.52 2.89 3.14
N CYS A 36 1.04 1.70 3.41
CA CYS A 36 1.69 0.87 2.41
C CYS A 36 1.14 -0.54 2.52
N ALA A 37 0.77 -1.13 1.38
CA ALA A 37 0.31 -2.51 1.33
C ALA A 37 0.75 -3.15 0.03
N SER A 38 1.02 -4.46 0.09
CA SER A 38 1.37 -5.20 -1.13
C SER A 38 0.17 -5.40 -2.02
N HIS A 39 -0.99 -5.69 -1.44
CA HIS A 39 -2.17 -6.12 -2.21
C HIS A 39 -3.33 -5.16 -2.02
N ALA A 40 -3.76 -4.54 -3.12
CA ALA A 40 -4.89 -3.62 -3.12
C ALA A 40 -6.17 -4.38 -3.50
N VAL A 41 -6.82 -4.98 -2.50
CA VAL A 41 -8.09 -5.67 -2.72
C VAL A 41 -9.21 -4.65 -2.93
N PHE A 42 -9.23 -3.63 -2.09
CA PHE A 42 -10.08 -2.44 -2.25
C PHE A 42 -11.56 -2.74 -2.40
N SER A 43 -12.09 -3.55 -1.48
CA SER A 43 -13.54 -3.77 -1.44
C SER A 43 -14.24 -2.53 -0.89
N PRO A 44 -15.47 -2.22 -1.35
CA PRO A 44 -16.23 -1.11 -0.77
C PRO A 44 -16.36 -1.27 0.75
N PRO A 45 -16.27 -0.22 1.55
CA PRO A 45 -16.19 1.21 1.20
C PRO A 45 -14.77 1.80 1.25
N SER A 46 -13.76 1.06 0.79
CA SER A 46 -12.35 1.49 0.91
C SER A 46 -12.10 2.85 0.26
N TYR A 47 -12.73 3.14 -0.88
CA TYR A 47 -12.51 4.41 -1.57
C TYR A 47 -12.81 5.60 -0.65
N GLU A 48 -13.99 5.60 -0.05
CA GLU A 48 -14.41 6.71 0.82
C GLU A 48 -13.50 6.83 2.04
N ARG A 49 -13.07 5.71 2.58
CA ARG A 49 -12.21 5.70 3.76
C ARG A 49 -10.81 6.21 3.45
N LEU A 50 -10.21 5.73 2.35
CA LEU A 50 -8.82 6.04 2.03
C LEU A 50 -8.66 7.43 1.41
N SER A 51 -9.69 7.91 0.71
CA SER A 51 -9.66 9.23 0.07
C SER A 51 -10.04 10.35 1.01
N SER A 52 -10.39 10.06 2.26
CA SER A 52 -10.75 11.08 3.25
C SER A 52 -9.67 12.13 3.34
N LYS A 53 -10.09 13.41 3.37
CA LYS A 53 -9.16 14.52 3.49
C LYS A 53 -8.43 14.45 4.82
N ASP A 54 -7.16 14.79 4.79
CA ASP A 54 -6.32 14.97 5.96
C ASP A 54 -6.06 13.71 6.79
N LEU A 55 -6.40 12.53 6.27
CA LEU A 55 -6.07 11.29 6.96
C LEU A 55 -4.73 10.73 6.47
N PHE A 56 -4.62 10.47 5.17
CA PHE A 56 -3.40 9.91 4.58
C PHE A 56 -2.71 10.92 3.68
N GLU A 57 -1.39 11.04 3.83
CA GLU A 57 -0.56 11.77 2.88
C GLU A 57 -0.50 11.01 1.56
N GLN A 58 -0.20 9.70 1.64
CA GLN A 58 -0.23 8.81 0.50
C GLN A 58 -0.65 7.41 0.94
N VAL A 59 -1.33 6.71 0.03
CA VAL A 59 -1.63 5.29 0.14
C VAL A 59 -0.88 4.60 -0.99
N ILE A 60 0.12 3.81 -0.66
CA ILE A 60 1.03 3.19 -1.61
C ILE A 60 0.74 1.70 -1.69
N VAL A 61 0.43 1.21 -2.86
CA VAL A 61 0.15 -0.21 -3.11
C VAL A 61 0.92 -0.67 -4.33
N THR A 62 1.01 -1.99 -4.53
CA THR A 62 1.56 -2.53 -5.75
C THR A 62 0.42 -2.92 -6.71
N ASN A 63 0.79 -3.26 -7.93
CA ASN A 63 -0.17 -3.77 -8.90
C ASN A 63 -0.22 -5.31 -8.93
N SER A 64 0.10 -5.97 -7.81
CA SER A 64 -0.04 -7.43 -7.68
C SER A 64 -1.49 -7.85 -7.91
N ILE A 65 -2.43 -6.98 -7.54
CA ILE A 65 -3.85 -7.08 -7.92
C ILE A 65 -4.14 -5.86 -8.79
N PRO A 66 -4.69 -6.03 -9.99
CA PRO A 66 -4.98 -4.87 -10.84
C PRO A 66 -5.91 -3.90 -10.16
N VAL A 67 -5.52 -2.62 -10.15
CA VAL A 67 -6.36 -1.55 -9.63
C VAL A 67 -7.25 -1.08 -10.79
N ILE A 68 -8.55 -1.13 -10.59
CA ILE A 68 -9.49 -0.78 -11.66
C ILE A 68 -9.41 0.71 -12.00
N ASP A 69 -9.62 1.03 -13.27
CA ASP A 69 -9.39 2.37 -13.81
C ASP A 69 -10.13 3.48 -13.07
N ASN A 70 -11.35 3.21 -12.62
CA ASN A 70 -12.15 4.19 -11.92
C ASN A 70 -11.87 4.22 -10.40
N TYR A 71 -10.90 3.44 -9.94
CA TYR A 71 -10.52 3.41 -8.53
C TYR A 71 -9.26 4.26 -8.36
N ASP A 72 -9.46 5.56 -8.34
CA ASP A 72 -8.36 6.50 -8.26
C ASP A 72 -8.75 7.64 -7.31
N PHE A 73 -7.79 8.06 -6.51
CA PHE A 73 -7.95 9.21 -5.62
C PHE A 73 -6.58 9.89 -5.47
N PRO A 74 -6.56 11.18 -5.09
CA PRO A 74 -5.31 11.95 -5.15
C PRO A 74 -4.15 11.35 -4.35
N GLN A 75 -4.42 10.67 -3.24
CA GLN A 75 -3.38 10.11 -2.37
C GLN A 75 -2.86 8.78 -2.87
N LEU A 76 -3.53 8.14 -3.83
CA LEU A 76 -3.18 6.79 -4.26
C LEU A 76 -1.91 6.80 -5.12
N LYS A 77 -0.97 5.91 -4.78
CA LYS A 77 0.22 5.65 -5.58
C LYS A 77 0.34 4.15 -5.82
N VAL A 78 0.38 3.74 -7.08
CA VAL A 78 0.50 2.34 -7.45
C VAL A 78 1.91 2.10 -7.99
N LEU A 79 2.62 1.15 -7.39
CA LEU A 79 3.96 0.77 -7.82
C LEU A 79 3.89 -0.57 -8.54
N SER A 80 4.61 -0.67 -9.65
CA SER A 80 4.65 -1.91 -10.42
C SER A 80 5.61 -2.91 -9.79
N VAL A 81 5.19 -4.18 -9.69
CA VAL A 81 6.05 -5.29 -9.30
C VAL A 81 6.57 -6.06 -10.51
N ALA A 82 6.34 -5.56 -11.71
CA ALA A 82 6.68 -6.26 -12.95
C ALA A 82 8.18 -6.61 -13.02
N ASN A 83 9.06 -5.66 -12.70
CA ASN A 83 10.50 -5.90 -12.75
C ASN A 83 10.93 -6.96 -11.73
N MET A 84 10.37 -6.90 -10.53
CA MET A 84 10.68 -7.88 -9.48
C MET A 84 10.23 -9.28 -9.90
N LEU A 85 9.02 -9.41 -10.43
CA LEU A 85 8.50 -10.69 -10.89
C LEU A 85 9.28 -11.20 -12.09
N GLY A 86 9.65 -10.33 -13.02
CA GLY A 86 10.47 -10.70 -14.18
C GLY A 86 11.83 -11.22 -13.75
N GLU A 87 12.47 -10.58 -12.78
CA GLU A 87 13.74 -11.04 -12.24
C GLU A 87 13.59 -12.39 -11.53
N ALA A 88 12.52 -12.58 -10.78
CA ALA A 88 12.27 -13.87 -10.13
C ALA A 88 12.07 -14.98 -11.14
N ILE A 89 11.32 -14.74 -12.21
CA ILE A 89 11.12 -15.72 -13.28
C ILE A 89 12.45 -16.07 -13.93
N TRP A 90 13.27 -15.07 -14.22
CA TRP A 90 14.59 -15.27 -14.82
C TRP A 90 15.47 -16.15 -13.92
N ARG A 91 15.51 -15.84 -12.61
CA ARG A 91 16.33 -16.61 -11.67
C ARG A 91 15.86 -18.04 -11.54
N ILE A 92 14.57 -18.27 -11.52
CA ILE A 92 14.01 -19.63 -11.50
C ILE A 92 14.40 -20.37 -12.77
N HIS A 93 14.30 -19.72 -13.92
CA HIS A 93 14.68 -20.31 -15.19
C HIS A 93 16.16 -20.68 -15.25
N GLU A 94 17.02 -19.84 -14.69
CA GLU A 94 18.47 -20.03 -14.66
C GLU A 94 18.93 -20.85 -13.44
N GLU A 95 17.99 -21.37 -12.66
CA GLU A 95 18.28 -22.14 -11.43
C GLU A 95 19.13 -21.36 -10.42
N SER A 96 18.99 -20.04 -10.42
CA SER A 96 19.67 -19.15 -9.49
C SER A 96 18.78 -18.88 -8.26
N SER A 97 19.39 -18.32 -7.21
CA SER A 97 18.66 -18.05 -5.97
C SER A 97 17.75 -16.83 -6.13
N VAL A 98 16.46 -17.02 -5.88
CA VAL A 98 15.49 -15.92 -5.83
C VAL A 98 15.69 -15.08 -4.57
N SER A 99 16.02 -15.74 -3.45
CA SER A 99 16.18 -15.02 -2.19
C SER A 99 17.29 -13.99 -2.22
N SER A 100 18.30 -14.16 -3.09
CA SER A 100 19.40 -13.19 -3.20
C SER A 100 18.96 -11.85 -3.75
N MET A 101 17.77 -11.75 -4.36
CA MET A 101 17.21 -10.48 -4.83
C MET A 101 16.87 -9.52 -3.67
N PHE A 102 16.73 -10.06 -2.47
CA PHE A 102 16.25 -9.30 -1.32
C PHE A 102 17.34 -9.03 -0.29
N ARG A 103 18.60 -9.15 -0.70
CA ARG A 103 19.75 -8.90 0.19
C ARG A 103 20.35 -7.51 -0.01
#